data_db23fe33be1870631295b9b478f6dac7
#
_entry.id   db23fe33be1870631295b9b478f6dac7
#
_cell.length_a   1.000
_cell.length_b   1.000
_cell.length_c   1.000
_cell.angle_alpha   90.00
_cell.angle_beta   90.00
_cell.angle_gamma   90.00
#
_symmetry.space_group_name_H-M   'P 1'
#
loop_
_entity.id
_entity.type
_entity.pdbx_description
1 polymer ?
#
loop_
_entity_poly.entity_id
_entity_poly.type
_entity_poly.pdbx_seq_one_letter_code
_entity_poly.pdbx_strand_id
1 'polypeptide(L)'
;MKKLSIVLPAHNEHNNISPIYKEIILALANCKYPYEILFIDDGSTDDTLSQIKNLANTDPKVKFIELSRNFGHQNALKAGLDMCNADIIIMMDCDLQHPPHLINELLRNYELGYEIVRTHRVDGKSVGFIKSKTSSLFYNIISKFSDIKIEEGSADFRLISGSAITQLKSFNEFDLFYRGLIKWMGYKQISIEYKAEERYSGTTKYTYNKMISFGIKGFTSFSTKPLYFAAYLGLFFAMMSLLYIPYIFYAFYSGTEVHGWASVIATVAFFGGLNLMILGIIGFYLSKLVIQSKNRPHYIVKACNL
;
A
#
# COMPACT_ATOMS: atom_id res chain seq x y z
N MET A 1 5.14 13.43 29.70
CA MET A 1 4.35 14.04 28.61
C MET A 1 4.43 13.12 27.41
N LYS A 2 3.34 12.96 26.65
CA LYS A 2 3.34 12.17 25.42
C LYS A 2 4.23 12.85 24.37
N LYS A 3 5.06 12.08 23.68
CA LYS A 3 5.97 12.55 22.62
C LYS A 3 5.32 12.36 21.24
N LEU A 4 5.42 13.39 20.39
CA LEU A 4 4.96 13.35 18.99
C LEU A 4 6.17 13.16 18.05
N SER A 5 6.06 12.31 17.06
CA SER A 5 7.02 12.21 15.95
C SER A 5 6.33 12.42 14.61
N ILE A 6 6.89 13.28 13.78
CA ILE A 6 6.47 13.46 12.39
C ILE A 6 7.41 12.62 11.53
N VAL A 7 6.90 11.58 10.89
CA VAL A 7 7.68 10.61 10.12
C VAL A 7 7.55 10.92 8.63
N LEU A 8 8.67 11.22 7.97
CA LEU A 8 8.76 11.70 6.59
C LEU A 8 9.71 10.82 5.77
N PRO A 9 9.20 9.88 4.97
CA PRO A 9 10.03 9.18 4.00
C PRO A 9 10.43 10.11 2.86
N ALA A 10 11.70 10.09 2.47
CA ALA A 10 12.26 10.91 1.41
C ALA A 10 13.10 10.07 0.45
N HIS A 11 12.93 10.25 -0.86
CA HIS A 11 13.79 9.67 -1.89
C HIS A 11 13.90 10.60 -3.08
N ASN A 12 15.06 11.23 -3.26
CA ASN A 12 15.32 12.24 -4.29
C ASN A 12 14.31 13.39 -4.22
N GLU A 13 14.25 14.05 -3.05
CA GLU A 13 13.32 15.13 -2.71
C GLU A 13 14.06 16.40 -2.24
N HIS A 14 15.30 16.62 -2.72
CA HIS A 14 16.17 17.72 -2.26
C HIS A 14 15.49 19.09 -2.26
N ASN A 15 14.64 19.39 -3.25
CA ASN A 15 13.94 20.69 -3.31
C ASN A 15 12.82 20.84 -2.28
N ASN A 16 12.35 19.74 -1.70
CA ASN A 16 11.19 19.71 -0.81
C ASN A 16 11.58 19.70 0.67
N ILE A 17 12.81 19.28 1.03
CA ILE A 17 13.23 19.09 2.43
C ILE A 17 13.16 20.39 3.24
N SER A 18 13.74 21.47 2.75
CA SER A 18 13.74 22.75 3.47
C SER A 18 12.34 23.40 3.51
N PRO A 19 11.54 23.42 2.44
CA PRO A 19 10.17 23.90 2.50
C PRO A 19 9.29 23.11 3.48
N ILE A 20 9.25 21.79 3.42
CA ILE A 20 8.40 20.98 4.30
C ILE A 20 8.80 21.15 5.77
N TYR A 21 10.10 21.23 6.09
CA TYR A 21 10.57 21.49 7.44
C TYR A 21 10.01 22.82 7.97
N LYS A 22 10.08 23.91 7.18
CA LYS A 22 9.56 25.23 7.59
C LYS A 22 8.07 25.19 7.87
N GLU A 23 7.29 24.57 6.98
CA GLU A 23 5.84 24.45 7.14
C GLU A 23 5.46 23.60 8.36
N ILE A 24 6.19 22.52 8.65
CA ILE A 24 5.96 21.70 9.84
C ILE A 24 6.27 22.51 11.11
N ILE A 25 7.38 23.25 11.16
CA ILE A 25 7.72 24.11 12.31
C ILE A 25 6.63 25.15 12.55
N LEU A 26 6.11 25.78 11.49
CA LEU A 26 5.01 26.74 11.61
C LEU A 26 3.73 26.06 12.14
N ALA A 27 3.38 24.88 11.62
CA ALA A 27 2.23 24.13 12.09
C ALA A 27 2.35 23.70 13.56
N LEU A 28 3.57 23.42 14.03
CA LEU A 28 3.84 22.96 15.39
C LEU A 28 4.20 24.09 16.37
N ALA A 29 4.16 25.38 15.96
CA ALA A 29 4.54 26.53 16.80
C ALA A 29 3.81 26.56 18.15
N ASN A 30 2.53 26.16 18.17
CA ASN A 30 1.68 26.10 19.38
C ASN A 30 1.39 24.66 19.83
N CYS A 31 2.20 23.69 19.42
CA CYS A 31 2.02 22.28 19.80
C CYS A 31 2.36 22.09 21.29
N LYS A 32 1.41 21.50 22.04
CA LYS A 32 1.61 21.20 23.46
C LYS A 32 2.44 19.93 23.75
N TYR A 33 2.69 19.13 22.71
CA TYR A 33 3.48 17.90 22.83
C TYR A 33 4.95 18.19 22.52
N PRO A 34 5.91 17.65 23.29
CA PRO A 34 7.30 17.59 22.83
C PRO A 34 7.34 16.79 21.53
N TYR A 35 8.02 17.33 20.53
CA TYR A 35 8.01 16.73 19.20
C TYR A 35 9.39 16.57 18.58
N GLU A 36 9.49 15.66 17.64
CA GLU A 36 10.61 15.49 16.73
C GLU A 36 10.11 15.36 15.29
N ILE A 37 10.98 15.69 14.33
CA ILE A 37 10.78 15.52 12.90
C ILE A 37 11.77 14.47 12.43
N LEU A 38 11.27 13.29 12.05
CA LEU A 38 12.09 12.14 11.66
C LEU A 38 12.04 11.96 10.14
N PHE A 39 13.13 12.32 9.47
CA PHE A 39 13.31 12.04 8.06
C PHE A 39 13.90 10.65 7.85
N ILE A 40 13.37 9.90 6.89
CA ILE A 40 13.89 8.60 6.47
C ILE A 40 14.37 8.72 5.03
N ASP A 41 15.68 8.78 4.84
CA ASP A 41 16.29 8.78 3.51
C ASP A 41 16.31 7.36 2.94
N ASP A 42 15.47 7.12 1.94
CA ASP A 42 15.35 5.82 1.25
C ASP A 42 16.39 5.69 0.12
N GLY A 43 17.66 5.86 0.49
CA GLY A 43 18.79 5.70 -0.43
C GLY A 43 18.77 6.72 -1.57
N SER A 44 18.64 8.00 -1.26
CA SER A 44 18.70 9.08 -2.26
C SER A 44 20.05 9.15 -2.95
N THR A 45 20.03 9.56 -4.22
CA THR A 45 21.22 9.75 -5.07
C THR A 45 21.52 11.22 -5.35
N ASP A 46 20.66 12.12 -4.88
CA ASP A 46 20.79 13.56 -4.97
C ASP A 46 21.18 14.18 -3.60
N ASP A 47 21.06 15.51 -3.46
CA ASP A 47 21.43 16.23 -2.24
C ASP A 47 20.41 16.09 -1.08
N THR A 48 19.41 15.22 -1.18
CA THR A 48 18.36 15.03 -0.14
C THR A 48 18.99 14.73 1.22
N LEU A 49 19.86 13.72 1.29
CA LEU A 49 20.48 13.29 2.54
C LEU A 49 21.37 14.38 3.15
N SER A 50 22.14 15.10 2.33
CA SER A 50 23.01 16.18 2.79
C SER A 50 22.20 17.32 3.42
N GLN A 51 21.07 17.68 2.83
CA GLN A 51 20.16 18.68 3.39
C GLN A 51 19.53 18.22 4.70
N ILE A 52 19.07 16.97 4.79
CA ILE A 52 18.53 16.40 6.04
C ILE A 52 19.58 16.45 7.16
N LYS A 53 20.82 16.02 6.88
CA LYS A 53 21.92 16.07 7.86
C LYS A 53 22.25 17.49 8.29
N ASN A 54 22.23 18.45 7.38
CA ASN A 54 22.44 19.87 7.71
C ASN A 54 21.33 20.41 8.63
N LEU A 55 20.06 20.07 8.40
CA LEU A 55 18.97 20.43 9.29
C LEU A 55 19.14 19.78 10.68
N ALA A 56 19.51 18.50 10.73
CA ALA A 56 19.73 17.80 12.00
C ALA A 56 20.90 18.34 12.82
N ASN A 57 21.91 18.96 12.16
CA ASN A 57 23.00 19.64 12.84
C ASN A 57 22.60 21.01 13.41
N THR A 58 21.58 21.66 12.85
CA THR A 58 21.11 22.98 13.26
C THR A 58 19.95 22.94 14.24
N ASP A 59 19.09 21.91 14.14
CA ASP A 59 17.93 21.73 15.02
C ASP A 59 17.94 20.32 15.65
N PRO A 60 18.12 20.19 16.98
CA PRO A 60 18.16 18.90 17.68
C PRO A 60 16.84 18.13 17.62
N LYS A 61 15.73 18.78 17.24
CA LYS A 61 14.43 18.14 17.01
C LYS A 61 14.38 17.37 15.70
N VAL A 62 15.29 17.66 14.76
CA VAL A 62 15.38 16.95 13.49
C VAL A 62 16.21 15.69 13.67
N LYS A 63 15.61 14.57 13.36
CA LYS A 63 16.22 13.24 13.38
C LYS A 63 16.22 12.65 11.98
N PHE A 64 17.17 11.74 11.74
CA PHE A 64 17.21 11.04 10.46
C PHE A 64 17.57 9.56 10.60
N ILE A 65 17.11 8.78 9.62
CA ILE A 65 17.51 7.41 9.34
C ILE A 65 17.96 7.37 7.87
N GLU A 66 19.19 6.94 7.63
CA GLU A 66 19.74 6.70 6.30
C GLU A 66 19.64 5.19 6.00
N LEU A 67 18.86 4.82 4.97
CA LEU A 67 18.80 3.42 4.52
C LEU A 67 19.96 3.12 3.55
N SER A 68 20.41 1.85 3.51
CA SER A 68 21.58 1.45 2.72
C SER A 68 21.34 1.51 1.21
N ARG A 69 20.09 1.50 0.75
CA ARG A 69 19.64 1.65 -0.64
C ARG A 69 18.17 2.02 -0.66
N ASN A 70 17.61 2.24 -1.85
CA ASN A 70 16.16 2.35 -2.01
C ASN A 70 15.48 0.99 -1.74
N PHE A 71 14.65 0.94 -0.70
CA PHE A 71 13.80 -0.19 -0.31
C PHE A 71 12.32 0.05 -0.65
N GLY A 72 11.97 1.27 -1.04
CA GLY A 72 10.61 1.71 -1.38
C GLY A 72 9.86 2.35 -0.21
N HIS A 73 8.93 3.23 -0.55
CA HIS A 73 8.21 4.11 0.35
C HIS A 73 7.64 3.41 1.60
N GLN A 74 6.98 2.25 1.45
CA GLN A 74 6.36 1.54 2.57
C GLN A 74 7.42 0.97 3.54
N ASN A 75 8.58 0.56 3.02
CA ASN A 75 9.68 0.06 3.86
C ASN A 75 10.42 1.21 4.55
N ALA A 76 10.52 2.37 3.93
CA ALA A 76 11.02 3.58 4.58
C ALA A 76 10.10 4.01 5.73
N LEU A 77 8.77 3.97 5.52
CA LEU A 77 7.80 4.19 6.60
C LEU A 77 7.95 3.15 7.73
N LYS A 78 8.16 1.86 7.38
CA LYS A 78 8.43 0.80 8.37
C LYS A 78 9.65 1.13 9.22
N ALA A 79 10.75 1.57 8.61
CA ALA A 79 11.96 1.97 9.33
C ALA A 79 11.67 3.12 10.32
N GLY A 80 10.96 4.14 9.88
CA GLY A 80 10.54 5.25 10.73
C GLY A 80 9.66 4.80 11.89
N LEU A 81 8.66 3.96 11.63
CA LEU A 81 7.76 3.42 12.65
C LEU A 81 8.51 2.56 13.67
N ASP A 82 9.35 1.63 13.22
CA ASP A 82 10.04 0.67 14.09
C ASP A 82 11.04 1.36 15.03
N MET A 83 11.80 2.33 14.50
CA MET A 83 12.87 3.00 15.22
C MET A 83 12.41 4.22 16.02
N CYS A 84 11.25 4.76 15.69
CA CYS A 84 10.67 5.89 16.40
C CYS A 84 10.22 5.48 17.81
N ASN A 85 10.61 6.28 18.80
CA ASN A 85 10.16 6.15 20.20
C ASN A 85 9.23 7.32 20.55
N ALA A 86 7.99 7.24 20.09
CA ALA A 86 6.97 8.27 20.32
C ALA A 86 5.62 7.65 20.67
N ASP A 87 4.82 8.40 21.45
CA ASP A 87 3.46 8.02 21.83
C ASP A 87 2.43 8.35 20.76
N ILE A 88 2.77 9.27 19.87
CA ILE A 88 1.93 9.74 18.77
C ILE A 88 2.83 9.85 17.52
N ILE A 89 2.43 9.23 16.44
CA ILE A 89 3.13 9.37 15.16
C ILE A 89 2.20 10.00 14.13
N ILE A 90 2.71 10.98 13.41
CA ILE A 90 2.09 11.49 12.18
C ILE A 90 2.98 11.11 11.02
N MET A 91 2.43 10.33 10.09
CA MET A 91 3.09 9.97 8.83
C MET A 91 2.66 10.96 7.76
N MET A 92 3.59 11.48 6.96
CA MET A 92 3.28 12.34 5.81
C MET A 92 4.40 12.31 4.77
N ASP A 93 4.08 12.63 3.52
CA ASP A 93 5.05 12.71 2.42
C ASP A 93 5.78 14.07 2.42
N CYS A 94 6.99 14.09 1.84
CA CYS A 94 7.81 15.31 1.76
C CYS A 94 7.42 16.27 0.62
N ASP A 95 6.49 15.90 -0.27
CA ASP A 95 6.22 16.62 -1.52
C ASP A 95 5.25 17.82 -1.39
N LEU A 96 4.88 18.18 -0.15
CA LEU A 96 3.95 19.28 0.20
C LEU A 96 2.51 19.09 -0.34
N GLN A 97 2.16 17.93 -0.92
CA GLN A 97 0.77 17.64 -1.27
C GLN A 97 -0.11 17.39 -0.05
N HIS A 98 0.51 17.08 1.09
CA HIS A 98 -0.12 16.96 2.39
C HIS A 98 0.05 18.27 3.16
N PRO A 99 -1.03 19.06 3.36
CA PRO A 99 -0.91 20.37 4.00
C PRO A 99 -0.51 20.26 5.49
N PRO A 100 0.67 20.76 5.92
CA PRO A 100 1.12 20.61 7.30
C PRO A 100 0.22 21.27 8.34
N HIS A 101 -0.57 22.29 7.97
CA HIS A 101 -1.51 22.95 8.89
C HIS A 101 -2.58 21.99 9.44
N LEU A 102 -2.88 20.87 8.73
CA LEU A 102 -3.81 19.85 9.21
C LEU A 102 -3.26 19.04 10.39
N ILE A 103 -1.96 19.13 10.71
CA ILE A 103 -1.38 18.49 11.90
C ILE A 103 -2.17 18.84 13.16
N ASN A 104 -2.57 20.09 13.31
CA ASN A 104 -3.34 20.55 14.47
C ASN A 104 -4.75 19.91 14.52
N GLU A 105 -5.37 19.71 13.38
CA GLU A 105 -6.67 19.04 13.31
C GLU A 105 -6.55 17.53 13.59
N LEU A 106 -5.49 16.89 13.11
CA LEU A 106 -5.17 15.50 13.46
C LEU A 106 -5.00 15.33 14.96
N LEU A 107 -4.23 16.21 15.61
CA LEU A 107 -4.00 16.19 17.05
C LEU A 107 -5.30 16.45 17.84
N ARG A 108 -6.14 17.40 17.39
CA ARG A 108 -7.43 17.66 18.02
C ARG A 108 -8.34 16.43 18.01
N ASN A 109 -8.42 15.72 16.88
CA ASN A 109 -9.22 14.49 16.78
C ASN A 109 -8.65 13.37 17.66
N TYR A 110 -7.32 13.26 17.75
CA TYR A 110 -6.69 12.34 18.70
C TYR A 110 -7.10 12.64 20.15
N GLU A 111 -7.18 13.91 20.55
CA GLU A 111 -7.63 14.33 21.87
C GLU A 111 -9.09 14.03 22.15
N LEU A 112 -9.93 13.94 21.11
CA LEU A 112 -11.32 13.47 21.21
C LEU A 112 -11.42 11.95 21.35
N GLY A 113 -10.28 11.24 21.45
CA GLY A 113 -10.20 9.81 21.72
C GLY A 113 -10.25 8.93 20.46
N TYR A 114 -9.95 9.48 19.29
CA TYR A 114 -9.68 8.67 18.10
C TYR A 114 -8.23 8.19 18.13
N GLU A 115 -8.03 6.89 17.93
CA GLU A 115 -6.70 6.27 17.99
C GLU A 115 -5.97 6.37 16.65
N ILE A 116 -6.73 6.48 15.56
CA ILE A 116 -6.21 6.68 14.21
C ILE A 116 -7.02 7.79 13.54
N VAL A 117 -6.33 8.84 13.10
CA VAL A 117 -6.94 9.93 12.33
C VAL A 117 -6.34 9.90 10.94
N ARG A 118 -7.16 9.50 9.95
CA ARG A 118 -6.77 9.41 8.55
C ARG A 118 -7.14 10.69 7.80
N THR A 119 -6.44 10.97 6.73
CA THR A 119 -6.87 11.99 5.79
C THR A 119 -7.38 11.38 4.50
N HIS A 120 -8.40 12.00 3.92
CA HIS A 120 -9.02 11.64 2.67
C HIS A 120 -8.88 12.78 1.67
N ARG A 121 -8.18 12.52 0.57
CA ARG A 121 -7.99 13.49 -0.49
C ARG A 121 -9.25 13.59 -1.33
N VAL A 122 -9.84 14.77 -1.36
CA VAL A 122 -10.93 15.09 -2.28
C VAL A 122 -10.31 15.70 -3.54
N ASP A 123 -10.26 14.90 -4.61
CA ASP A 123 -9.76 15.41 -5.90
C ASP A 123 -10.77 16.38 -6.52
N GLY A 124 -10.27 17.55 -6.93
CA GLY A 124 -11.05 18.49 -7.73
C GLY A 124 -11.45 17.86 -9.08
N LYS A 125 -12.50 18.39 -9.72
CA LYS A 125 -13.14 17.89 -10.97
C LYS A 125 -12.23 17.73 -12.21
N SER A 126 -10.91 17.81 -12.08
CA SER A 126 -9.95 17.78 -13.20
C SER A 126 -9.43 16.38 -13.58
N VAL A 127 -9.89 15.32 -12.93
CA VAL A 127 -9.50 13.96 -13.32
C VAL A 127 -10.31 13.53 -14.53
N GLY A 128 -9.66 13.32 -15.68
CA GLY A 128 -10.32 12.95 -16.92
C GLY A 128 -11.30 11.77 -16.73
N PHE A 129 -12.48 11.87 -17.34
CA PHE A 129 -13.63 10.95 -17.18
C PHE A 129 -13.28 9.47 -17.35
N ILE A 130 -12.33 9.13 -18.25
CA ILE A 130 -11.86 7.76 -18.50
C ILE A 130 -11.04 7.27 -17.31
N LYS A 131 -10.19 8.12 -16.74
CA LYS A 131 -9.33 7.77 -15.58
C LYS A 131 -10.17 7.57 -14.32
N SER A 132 -11.20 8.37 -14.13
CA SER A 132 -12.17 8.23 -13.03
C SER A 132 -12.94 6.91 -13.11
N LYS A 133 -13.49 6.55 -14.30
CA LYS A 133 -14.25 5.30 -14.47
C LYS A 133 -13.38 4.04 -14.30
N THR A 134 -12.17 4.04 -14.85
CA THR A 134 -11.26 2.90 -14.70
C THR A 134 -10.78 2.74 -13.26
N SER A 135 -10.52 3.83 -12.56
CA SER A 135 -10.18 3.85 -11.13
C SER A 135 -11.35 3.30 -10.30
N SER A 136 -12.55 3.83 -10.48
CA SER A 136 -13.75 3.39 -9.75
C SER A 136 -14.09 1.91 -10.00
N LEU A 137 -14.00 1.43 -11.25
CA LEU A 137 -14.18 0.02 -11.57
C LEU A 137 -13.13 -0.87 -10.85
N PHE A 138 -11.87 -0.43 -10.85
CA PHE A 138 -10.77 -1.11 -10.18
C PHE A 138 -11.01 -1.20 -8.66
N TYR A 139 -11.35 -0.08 -7.99
CA TYR A 139 -11.64 -0.07 -6.56
C TYR A 139 -12.89 -0.89 -6.21
N ASN A 140 -13.91 -0.89 -7.06
CA ASN A 140 -15.12 -1.71 -6.87
C ASN A 140 -14.80 -3.21 -6.97
N ILE A 141 -13.98 -3.63 -7.93
CA ILE A 141 -13.53 -5.02 -8.05
C ILE A 141 -12.72 -5.41 -6.82
N ILE A 142 -11.72 -4.59 -6.43
CA ILE A 142 -10.90 -4.87 -5.26
C ILE A 142 -11.76 -4.93 -3.99
N SER A 143 -12.67 -3.99 -3.76
CA SER A 143 -13.51 -3.96 -2.56
C SER A 143 -14.48 -5.14 -2.49
N LYS A 144 -14.95 -5.66 -3.63
CA LYS A 144 -15.84 -6.84 -3.68
C LYS A 144 -15.09 -8.15 -3.42
N PHE A 145 -13.82 -8.20 -3.81
CA PHE A 145 -12.97 -9.39 -3.68
C PHE A 145 -12.01 -9.33 -2.49
N SER A 146 -11.78 -8.16 -1.89
CA SER A 146 -10.99 -7.99 -0.67
C SER A 146 -11.89 -8.03 0.56
N ASP A 147 -11.36 -8.54 1.66
CA ASP A 147 -12.07 -8.52 2.96
C ASP A 147 -12.02 -7.13 3.62
N ILE A 148 -11.28 -6.18 3.03
CA ILE A 148 -11.15 -4.81 3.50
C ILE A 148 -11.68 -3.85 2.42
N LYS A 149 -12.61 -2.98 2.78
CA LYS A 149 -13.06 -1.88 1.91
C LYS A 149 -11.98 -0.81 1.84
N ILE A 150 -11.22 -0.79 0.76
CA ILE A 150 -10.23 0.26 0.49
C ILE A 150 -10.96 1.46 -0.09
N GLU A 151 -10.86 2.61 0.59
CA GLU A 151 -11.47 3.86 0.14
C GLU A 151 -10.57 4.55 -0.90
N GLU A 152 -11.16 4.94 -2.03
CA GLU A 152 -10.50 5.78 -3.03
C GLU A 152 -10.11 7.12 -2.37
N GLY A 153 -8.92 7.67 -2.67
CA GLY A 153 -8.45 8.93 -2.06
C GLY A 153 -7.83 8.81 -0.66
N SER A 154 -7.70 7.62 -0.08
CA SER A 154 -6.99 7.45 1.20
C SER A 154 -5.52 7.85 1.05
N ALA A 155 -5.09 8.90 1.77
CA ALA A 155 -3.71 9.37 1.77
C ALA A 155 -2.84 8.65 2.83
N ASP A 156 -1.52 8.71 2.67
CA ASP A 156 -0.58 8.22 3.68
C ASP A 156 -0.35 9.24 4.81
N PHE A 157 -0.95 10.43 4.69
CA PHE A 157 -1.00 11.43 5.74
C PHE A 157 -2.00 11.03 6.82
N ARG A 158 -1.51 10.67 8.00
CA ARG A 158 -2.34 10.17 9.11
C ARG A 158 -1.64 10.26 10.45
N LEU A 159 -2.44 10.37 11.53
CA LEU A 159 -2.01 10.24 12.91
C LEU A 159 -2.32 8.84 13.42
N ILE A 160 -1.39 8.26 14.18
CA ILE A 160 -1.50 6.94 14.79
C ILE A 160 -1.12 7.06 16.28
N SER A 161 -1.96 6.52 17.17
CA SER A 161 -1.70 6.46 18.61
C SER A 161 -0.66 5.41 18.99
N GLY A 162 -0.06 5.52 20.16
CA GLY A 162 0.93 4.57 20.68
C GLY A 162 0.44 3.13 20.74
N SER A 163 -0.83 2.90 21.13
CA SER A 163 -1.44 1.57 21.12
C SER A 163 -1.48 0.97 19.70
N ALA A 164 -1.91 1.76 18.72
CA ALA A 164 -1.97 1.34 17.33
C ALA A 164 -0.57 1.20 16.71
N ILE A 165 0.40 2.06 17.09
CA ILE A 165 1.80 1.95 16.66
C ILE A 165 2.41 0.61 17.10
N THR A 166 2.21 0.22 18.36
CA THR A 166 2.73 -1.05 18.90
C THR A 166 2.24 -2.24 18.09
N GLN A 167 0.95 -2.25 17.73
CA GLN A 167 0.40 -3.31 16.88
C GLN A 167 0.95 -3.22 15.45
N LEU A 168 1.07 -2.02 14.91
CA LEU A 168 1.55 -1.81 13.55
C LEU A 168 3.01 -2.26 13.36
N LYS A 169 3.85 -2.09 14.41
CA LYS A 169 5.23 -2.60 14.44
C LYS A 169 5.31 -4.13 14.37
N SER A 170 4.33 -4.86 14.91
CA SER A 170 4.32 -6.32 14.94
C SER A 170 4.04 -6.97 13.58
N PHE A 171 3.51 -6.22 12.61
CA PHE A 171 3.29 -6.75 11.26
C PHE A 171 4.61 -6.89 10.50
N ASN A 172 4.90 -8.12 10.06
CA ASN A 172 6.11 -8.50 9.34
C ASN A 172 5.81 -9.08 7.95
N GLU A 173 4.69 -8.68 7.36
CA GLU A 173 4.31 -9.07 6.01
C GLU A 173 5.29 -8.47 4.99
N PHE A 174 5.78 -9.28 4.06
CA PHE A 174 6.77 -8.82 3.07
C PHE A 174 6.24 -7.64 2.21
N ASP A 175 5.01 -7.72 1.77
CA ASP A 175 4.32 -6.67 1.02
C ASP A 175 3.48 -5.81 1.98
N LEU A 176 4.12 -4.89 2.71
CA LEU A 176 3.42 -3.97 3.61
C LEU A 176 2.49 -3.05 2.83
N PHE A 177 1.23 -3.01 3.25
CA PHE A 177 0.23 -2.10 2.71
C PHE A 177 -0.51 -1.40 3.87
N TYR A 178 0.10 -0.35 4.39
CA TYR A 178 -0.37 0.33 5.61
C TYR A 178 -1.83 0.81 5.53
N ARG A 179 -2.32 1.24 4.35
CA ARG A 179 -3.72 1.67 4.18
C ARG A 179 -4.70 0.55 4.52
N GLY A 180 -4.37 -0.68 4.13
CA GLY A 180 -5.15 -1.86 4.45
C GLY A 180 -4.97 -2.32 5.90
N LEU A 181 -3.74 -2.45 6.37
CA LEU A 181 -3.40 -2.90 7.73
C LEU A 181 -4.06 -2.02 8.79
N ILE A 182 -3.97 -0.71 8.65
CA ILE A 182 -4.57 0.27 9.57
C ILE A 182 -6.09 0.09 9.64
N LYS A 183 -6.75 -0.17 8.52
CA LYS A 183 -8.19 -0.43 8.50
C LYS A 183 -8.54 -1.79 9.11
N TRP A 184 -7.69 -2.79 8.87
CA TRP A 184 -7.86 -4.15 9.39
C TRP A 184 -7.74 -4.22 10.92
N MET A 185 -6.90 -3.38 11.52
CA MET A 185 -6.68 -3.36 12.98
C MET A 185 -7.93 -3.02 13.80
N GLY A 186 -8.95 -2.38 13.21
CA GLY A 186 -10.25 -2.13 13.89
C GLY A 186 -10.24 -1.09 15.01
N TYR A 187 -9.17 -0.31 15.18
CA TYR A 187 -9.11 0.79 16.13
C TYR A 187 -10.14 1.88 15.84
N LYS A 188 -10.52 2.67 16.86
CA LYS A 188 -11.42 3.81 16.67
C LYS A 188 -10.78 4.86 15.76
N GLN A 189 -11.33 5.03 14.56
CA GLN A 189 -10.74 5.89 13.54
C GLN A 189 -11.75 6.88 12.96
N ILE A 190 -11.21 8.02 12.51
CA ILE A 190 -11.96 9.05 11.79
C ILE A 190 -11.18 9.45 10.52
N SER A 191 -11.88 9.94 9.52
CA SER A 191 -11.30 10.48 8.30
C SER A 191 -11.59 11.98 8.20
N ILE A 192 -10.56 12.78 7.90
CA ILE A 192 -10.64 14.22 7.64
C ILE A 192 -10.47 14.44 6.14
N GLU A 193 -11.42 15.12 5.53
CA GLU A 193 -11.31 15.48 4.11
C GLU A 193 -10.39 16.68 3.91
N TYR A 194 -9.53 16.60 2.89
CA TYR A 194 -8.71 17.73 2.48
C TYR A 194 -8.57 17.81 0.97
N LYS A 195 -8.31 19.02 0.48
CA LYS A 195 -7.89 19.25 -0.91
C LYS A 195 -6.37 19.18 -0.96
N ALA A 196 -5.84 18.30 -1.83
CA ALA A 196 -4.40 18.26 -2.02
C ALA A 196 -3.93 19.55 -2.68
N GLU A 197 -2.83 20.08 -2.20
CA GLU A 197 -2.10 21.18 -2.83
C GLU A 197 -1.34 20.67 -4.07
N GLU A 198 -0.98 21.57 -4.97
CA GLU A 198 -0.11 21.23 -6.08
C GLU A 198 1.28 20.89 -5.55
N ARG A 199 1.94 19.92 -6.18
CA ARG A 199 3.33 19.59 -5.82
C ARG A 199 4.21 20.82 -5.93
N TYR A 200 4.97 21.11 -4.87
CA TYR A 200 5.91 22.21 -4.88
C TYR A 200 7.04 22.00 -5.91
N SER A 201 7.53 20.74 -6.04
CA SER A 201 8.57 20.36 -7.00
C SER A 201 8.48 18.87 -7.35
N GLY A 202 8.98 18.51 -8.53
CA GLY A 202 9.09 17.12 -8.98
C GLY A 202 8.00 16.65 -9.94
N THR A 203 8.25 15.54 -10.62
CA THR A 203 7.31 14.89 -11.54
C THR A 203 6.71 13.64 -10.92
N THR A 204 5.48 13.31 -11.33
CA THR A 204 4.81 12.09 -10.85
C THR A 204 5.64 10.84 -11.23
N LYS A 205 6.15 10.13 -10.21
CA LYS A 205 6.93 8.89 -10.37
C LYS A 205 6.03 7.65 -10.58
N TYR A 206 4.69 7.83 -10.59
CA TYR A 206 3.71 6.75 -10.77
C TYR A 206 3.36 6.55 -12.24
N THR A 207 3.88 5.47 -12.82
CA THR A 207 3.47 4.98 -14.15
C THR A 207 2.24 4.06 -14.03
N TYR A 208 1.48 3.88 -15.13
CA TYR A 208 0.35 2.94 -15.18
C TYR A 208 0.71 1.53 -14.70
N ASN A 209 1.89 1.03 -15.11
CA ASN A 209 2.37 -0.29 -14.68
C ASN A 209 2.59 -0.37 -13.17
N LYS A 210 3.10 0.71 -12.55
CA LYS A 210 3.25 0.78 -11.08
C LYS A 210 1.91 0.81 -10.37
N MET A 211 0.91 1.51 -10.91
CA MET A 211 -0.45 1.54 -10.34
C MET A 211 -1.12 0.16 -10.39
N ILE A 212 -1.02 -0.56 -11.53
CA ILE A 212 -1.55 -1.92 -11.67
C ILE A 212 -0.82 -2.87 -10.71
N SER A 213 0.52 -2.81 -10.67
CA SER A 213 1.31 -3.64 -9.76
C SER A 213 0.96 -3.39 -8.29
N PHE A 214 0.81 -2.13 -7.88
CA PHE A 214 0.40 -1.78 -6.54
C PHE A 214 -1.01 -2.29 -6.20
N GLY A 215 -1.93 -2.20 -7.14
CA GLY A 215 -3.27 -2.74 -7.00
C GLY A 215 -3.30 -4.27 -6.87
N ILE A 216 -2.54 -4.98 -7.70
CA ILE A 216 -2.41 -6.45 -7.61
C ILE A 216 -1.79 -6.84 -6.26
N LYS A 217 -0.76 -6.14 -5.80
CA LYS A 217 -0.14 -6.36 -4.47
C LYS A 217 -1.16 -6.17 -3.35
N GLY A 218 -1.89 -5.05 -3.34
CA GLY A 218 -2.93 -4.80 -2.34
C GLY A 218 -4.04 -5.86 -2.36
N PHE A 219 -4.53 -6.23 -3.56
CA PHE A 219 -5.56 -7.23 -3.71
C PHE A 219 -5.12 -8.61 -3.20
N THR A 220 -3.93 -9.07 -3.60
CA THR A 220 -3.44 -10.39 -3.24
C THR A 220 -2.90 -10.50 -1.81
N SER A 221 -2.60 -9.37 -1.15
CA SER A 221 -2.21 -9.35 0.27
C SER A 221 -3.40 -9.51 1.20
N PHE A 222 -4.60 -9.04 0.78
CA PHE A 222 -5.81 -9.08 1.61
C PHE A 222 -6.92 -9.98 1.07
N SER A 223 -6.63 -10.84 0.07
CA SER A 223 -7.63 -11.73 -0.50
C SER A 223 -7.03 -13.04 -1.00
N THR A 224 -7.63 -14.14 -0.55
CA THR A 224 -7.38 -15.48 -1.10
C THR A 224 -8.44 -15.90 -2.13
N LYS A 225 -9.43 -15.02 -2.40
CA LYS A 225 -10.56 -15.31 -3.32
C LYS A 225 -10.14 -15.73 -4.72
N PRO A 226 -9.05 -15.22 -5.34
CA PRO A 226 -8.58 -15.73 -6.63
C PRO A 226 -8.23 -17.20 -6.62
N LEU A 227 -7.71 -17.71 -5.49
CA LEU A 227 -7.38 -19.11 -5.33
C LEU A 227 -8.65 -19.98 -5.26
N TYR A 228 -9.66 -19.52 -4.51
CA TYR A 228 -10.97 -20.18 -4.46
C TYR A 228 -11.68 -20.13 -5.81
N PHE A 229 -11.59 -19.00 -6.52
CA PHE A 229 -12.16 -18.89 -7.87
C PHE A 229 -11.57 -19.93 -8.83
N ALA A 230 -10.25 -20.11 -8.80
CA ALA A 230 -9.58 -21.15 -9.60
C ALA A 230 -10.09 -22.55 -9.23
N ALA A 231 -10.29 -22.85 -7.93
CA ALA A 231 -10.83 -24.14 -7.47
C ALA A 231 -12.28 -24.35 -7.92
N TYR A 232 -13.16 -23.35 -7.79
CA TYR A 232 -14.56 -23.44 -8.24
C TYR A 232 -14.66 -23.58 -9.76
N LEU A 233 -13.79 -22.88 -10.50
CA LEU A 233 -13.74 -22.99 -11.95
C LEU A 233 -13.34 -24.40 -12.39
N GLY A 234 -12.32 -24.97 -11.74
CA GLY A 234 -11.92 -26.36 -11.95
C GLY A 234 -13.03 -27.36 -11.65
N LEU A 235 -13.71 -27.18 -10.51
CA LEU A 235 -14.87 -28.05 -10.15
C LEU A 235 -16.00 -27.92 -11.15
N PHE A 236 -16.34 -26.72 -11.61
CA PHE A 236 -17.36 -26.48 -12.62
C PHE A 236 -17.08 -27.25 -13.92
N PHE A 237 -15.87 -27.15 -14.45
CA PHE A 237 -15.49 -27.88 -15.66
C PHE A 237 -15.40 -29.39 -15.44
N ALA A 238 -14.98 -29.85 -14.27
CA ALA A 238 -15.01 -31.26 -13.91
C ALA A 238 -16.44 -31.80 -13.92
N MET A 239 -17.43 -31.10 -13.37
CA MET A 239 -18.84 -31.48 -13.40
C MET A 239 -19.41 -31.44 -14.83
N MET A 240 -19.05 -30.41 -15.61
CA MET A 240 -19.44 -30.34 -17.04
C MET A 240 -18.92 -31.54 -17.83
N SER A 241 -17.67 -31.97 -17.57
CA SER A 241 -17.09 -33.12 -18.27
C SER A 241 -17.82 -34.44 -17.94
N LEU A 242 -18.34 -34.61 -16.73
CA LEU A 242 -19.15 -35.77 -16.36
C LEU A 242 -20.48 -35.82 -17.12
N LEU A 243 -21.07 -34.67 -17.43
CA LEU A 243 -22.29 -34.60 -18.24
C LEU A 243 -22.05 -35.02 -19.72
N TYR A 244 -20.80 -35.01 -20.15
CA TYR A 244 -20.45 -35.44 -21.51
C TYR A 244 -20.42 -36.97 -21.67
N ILE A 245 -20.27 -37.72 -20.57
CA ILE A 245 -20.23 -39.19 -20.57
C ILE A 245 -21.51 -39.81 -21.16
N PRO A 246 -22.76 -39.45 -20.74
CA PRO A 246 -23.98 -39.95 -21.31
C PRO A 246 -24.12 -39.67 -22.81
N TYR A 247 -23.65 -38.50 -23.26
CA TYR A 247 -23.62 -38.14 -24.68
C TYR A 247 -22.72 -39.09 -25.49
N ILE A 248 -21.54 -39.43 -24.96
CA ILE A 248 -20.64 -40.40 -25.61
C ILE A 248 -21.30 -41.76 -25.76
N PHE A 249 -21.98 -42.27 -24.73
CA PHE A 249 -22.71 -43.54 -24.78
C PHE A 249 -23.85 -43.49 -25.80
N TYR A 250 -24.62 -42.41 -25.84
CA TYR A 250 -25.69 -42.22 -26.82
C TYR A 250 -25.14 -42.19 -28.25
N ALA A 251 -24.09 -41.46 -28.54
CA ALA A 251 -23.44 -41.37 -29.84
C ALA A 251 -22.91 -42.73 -30.31
N PHE A 252 -22.33 -43.51 -29.39
CA PHE A 252 -21.84 -44.87 -29.65
C PHE A 252 -22.97 -45.82 -30.01
N TYR A 253 -24.09 -45.79 -29.25
CA TYR A 253 -25.26 -46.64 -29.51
C TYR A 253 -26.01 -46.29 -30.80
N SER A 254 -26.04 -45.02 -31.19
CA SER A 254 -26.72 -44.51 -32.38
C SER A 254 -25.90 -44.66 -33.67
N GLY A 255 -24.66 -45.19 -33.60
CA GLY A 255 -23.80 -45.40 -34.78
C GLY A 255 -23.41 -44.15 -35.53
N THR A 256 -23.52 -42.98 -34.89
CA THR A 256 -23.09 -41.71 -35.49
C THR A 256 -21.57 -41.61 -35.41
N GLU A 257 -20.88 -41.81 -36.53
CA GLU A 257 -19.43 -41.58 -36.60
C GLU A 257 -19.11 -40.11 -36.36
N VAL A 258 -18.40 -39.83 -35.29
CA VAL A 258 -17.99 -38.45 -34.93
C VAL A 258 -16.64 -38.15 -35.58
N HIS A 259 -16.65 -37.46 -36.70
CA HIS A 259 -15.44 -36.84 -37.26
C HIS A 259 -15.02 -35.68 -36.34
N GLY A 260 -14.12 -35.93 -35.37
CA GLY A 260 -13.93 -34.99 -34.26
C GLY A 260 -12.48 -34.65 -33.90
N TRP A 261 -11.48 -34.94 -34.74
CA TRP A 261 -10.08 -34.66 -34.38
C TRP A 261 -9.82 -33.15 -34.03
N ALA A 262 -10.46 -32.24 -34.77
CA ALA A 262 -10.32 -30.80 -34.53
C ALA A 262 -10.96 -30.37 -33.19
N SER A 263 -12.13 -30.93 -32.83
CA SER A 263 -12.77 -30.65 -31.54
C SER A 263 -11.98 -31.21 -30.35
N VAL A 264 -11.35 -32.37 -30.52
CA VAL A 264 -10.48 -32.97 -29.50
C VAL A 264 -9.26 -32.07 -29.26
N ILE A 265 -8.58 -31.63 -30.33
CA ILE A 265 -7.42 -30.72 -30.21
C ILE A 265 -7.84 -29.41 -29.55
N ALA A 266 -8.95 -28.79 -29.96
CA ALA A 266 -9.44 -27.56 -29.38
C ALA A 266 -9.77 -27.71 -27.87
N THR A 267 -10.41 -28.83 -27.50
CA THR A 267 -10.75 -29.16 -26.11
C THR A 267 -9.48 -29.34 -25.25
N VAL A 268 -8.51 -30.12 -25.74
CA VAL A 268 -7.24 -30.33 -25.04
C VAL A 268 -6.46 -29.04 -24.90
N ALA A 269 -6.39 -28.20 -25.95
CA ALA A 269 -5.72 -26.90 -25.90
C ALA A 269 -6.41 -25.97 -24.92
N PHE A 270 -7.74 -25.90 -24.89
CA PHE A 270 -8.51 -25.09 -23.95
C PHE A 270 -8.28 -25.51 -22.50
N PHE A 271 -8.44 -26.78 -22.17
CA PHE A 271 -8.25 -27.28 -20.80
C PHE A 271 -6.77 -27.24 -20.38
N GLY A 272 -5.83 -27.47 -21.31
CA GLY A 272 -4.43 -27.31 -21.11
C GLY A 272 -4.08 -25.84 -20.73
N GLY A 273 -4.60 -24.87 -21.48
CA GLY A 273 -4.45 -23.44 -21.18
C GLY A 273 -5.06 -23.04 -19.83
N LEU A 274 -6.28 -23.54 -19.54
CA LEU A 274 -6.94 -23.32 -18.25
C LEU A 274 -6.13 -23.89 -17.07
N ASN A 275 -5.57 -25.07 -17.22
CA ASN A 275 -4.71 -25.70 -16.21
C ASN A 275 -3.45 -24.87 -15.96
N LEU A 276 -2.79 -24.40 -17.01
CA LEU A 276 -1.63 -23.51 -16.88
C LEU A 276 -1.99 -22.17 -16.20
N MET A 277 -3.16 -21.62 -16.46
CA MET A 277 -3.65 -20.41 -15.79
C MET A 277 -3.85 -20.65 -14.28
N ILE A 278 -4.48 -21.76 -13.89
CA ILE A 278 -4.69 -22.13 -12.48
C ILE A 278 -3.35 -22.34 -11.77
N LEU A 279 -2.43 -23.08 -12.39
CA LEU A 279 -1.08 -23.30 -11.88
C LEU A 279 -0.31 -21.96 -11.74
N GLY A 280 -0.50 -21.04 -12.67
CA GLY A 280 0.05 -19.68 -12.59
C GLY A 280 -0.45 -18.90 -11.37
N ILE A 281 -1.76 -18.97 -11.07
CA ILE A 281 -2.35 -18.35 -9.86
C ILE A 281 -1.73 -18.97 -8.60
N ILE A 282 -1.67 -20.29 -8.52
CA ILE A 282 -1.05 -21.01 -7.39
C ILE A 282 0.42 -20.62 -7.25
N GLY A 283 1.18 -20.63 -8.36
CA GLY A 283 2.58 -20.24 -8.40
C GLY A 283 2.81 -18.82 -7.89
N PHE A 284 1.90 -17.90 -8.20
CA PHE A 284 1.98 -16.53 -7.70
C PHE A 284 1.85 -16.44 -6.17
N TYR A 285 0.89 -17.14 -5.56
CA TYR A 285 0.75 -17.19 -4.10
C TYR A 285 1.91 -17.94 -3.44
N LEU A 286 2.36 -19.03 -4.05
CA LEU A 286 3.53 -19.79 -3.58
C LEU A 286 4.80 -18.91 -3.58
N SER A 287 4.98 -18.08 -4.61
CA SER A 287 6.11 -17.16 -4.68
C SER A 287 6.12 -16.18 -3.51
N LYS A 288 4.95 -15.66 -3.09
CA LYS A 288 4.83 -14.80 -1.90
C LYS A 288 5.20 -15.54 -0.62
N LEU A 289 4.74 -16.77 -0.45
CA LEU A 289 5.13 -17.61 0.69
C LEU A 289 6.64 -17.86 0.73
N VAL A 290 7.26 -18.16 -0.40
CA VAL A 290 8.72 -18.35 -0.51
C VAL A 290 9.48 -17.05 -0.15
N ILE A 291 9.00 -15.89 -0.56
CA ILE A 291 9.62 -14.61 -0.19
C ILE A 291 9.47 -14.36 1.31
N GLN A 292 8.27 -14.58 1.87
CA GLN A 292 7.99 -14.44 3.29
C GLN A 292 8.84 -15.39 4.14
N SER A 293 9.02 -16.64 3.71
CA SER A 293 9.80 -17.66 4.45
C SER A 293 11.29 -17.35 4.52
N LYS A 294 11.83 -16.53 3.61
CA LYS A 294 13.23 -16.07 3.67
C LYS A 294 13.51 -15.13 4.83
N ASN A 295 12.49 -14.56 5.43
CA ASN A 295 12.55 -13.69 6.60
C ASN A 295 13.60 -12.56 6.48
N ARG A 296 13.76 -12.01 5.27
CA ARG A 296 14.69 -10.91 5.01
C ARG A 296 14.18 -9.62 5.64
N PRO A 297 15.06 -8.78 6.24
CA PRO A 297 14.63 -7.51 6.80
C PRO A 297 14.02 -6.60 5.72
N HIS A 298 12.99 -5.86 6.09
CA HIS A 298 12.29 -4.92 5.20
C HIS A 298 13.20 -3.78 4.74
N TYR A 299 14.15 -3.39 5.59
CA TYR A 299 15.12 -2.32 5.36
C TYR A 299 16.44 -2.62 6.07
N ILE A 300 17.48 -1.93 5.68
CA ILE A 300 18.80 -1.97 6.35
C ILE A 300 19.20 -0.52 6.61
N VAL A 301 19.43 -0.20 7.89
CA VAL A 301 19.90 1.12 8.29
C VAL A 301 21.40 1.22 8.10
N LYS A 302 21.87 2.29 7.46
CA LYS A 302 23.28 2.60 7.27
C LYS A 302 23.78 3.57 8.33
N ALA A 303 22.97 4.59 8.69
CA ALA A 303 23.26 5.57 9.72
C ALA A 303 21.98 6.16 10.31
N CYS A 304 22.02 6.64 11.54
CA CYS A 304 20.94 7.40 12.18
C CYS A 304 21.47 8.29 13.30
N ASN A 305 20.65 9.27 13.74
CA ASN A 305 20.97 10.18 14.88
C ASN A 305 19.84 10.22 15.93
N LEU A 306 19.13 9.13 16.16
CA LEU A 306 17.98 9.01 17.07
C LEU A 306 18.35 9.25 18.53
#